data_a2ffb3982dd20a0b32b1bc1aa3a2977c
#
_entry.id   a2ffb3982dd20a0b32b1bc1aa3a2977c
#
_cell.length_a   1.000
_cell.length_b   1.000
_cell.length_c   1.000
_cell.angle_alpha   90.00
_cell.angle_beta   90.00
_cell.angle_gamma   90.00
#
_symmetry.space_group_name_H-M   'P 1'
#
loop_
_entity.id
_entity.type
_entity.pdbx_description
1 polymer ?
#
loop_
_entity_poly.entity_id
_entity_poly.type
_entity_poly.pdbx_seq_one_letter_code
_entity_poly.pdbx_strand_id
1 'polypeptide(L)'
;MKTVFKLILTLALFSGFAANAQKRNITIKELPAAAQTFLSQNFPKQTAAYAVEDKGMISTDYEIMLSNGVEIEFDGKGNWEEIDGNKNALPHSVLPKAIADYADKNYKGQGIEKIEKEKWGYKVEFLNDLELRFDSNGKFLRIDD
;
A
#
# COMPACT_ATOMS: atom_id res chain seq x y z
N MET A 1 4.87 -71.58 1.13
CA MET A 1 4.31 -70.63 0.12
C MET A 1 4.57 -69.21 0.60
N LYS A 2 5.51 -68.54 -0.03
CA LYS A 2 5.87 -67.16 0.36
C LYS A 2 5.23 -66.20 -0.61
N THR A 3 4.16 -65.51 -0.18
CA THR A 3 3.49 -64.49 -0.96
C THR A 3 4.26 -63.18 -0.80
N VAL A 4 4.93 -62.75 -1.88
CA VAL A 4 5.65 -61.47 -1.91
C VAL A 4 4.65 -60.38 -2.24
N PHE A 5 4.30 -59.56 -1.25
CA PHE A 5 3.49 -58.37 -1.41
C PHE A 5 4.34 -57.28 -2.06
N LYS A 6 4.13 -57.04 -3.35
CA LYS A 6 4.78 -55.92 -4.04
C LYS A 6 4.06 -54.64 -3.65
N LEU A 7 4.69 -53.87 -2.75
CA LEU A 7 4.28 -52.49 -2.43
C LEU A 7 4.62 -51.57 -3.60
N ILE A 8 3.64 -51.20 -4.41
CA ILE A 8 3.79 -50.17 -5.46
C ILE A 8 3.74 -48.84 -4.75
N LEU A 9 4.88 -48.21 -4.54
CA LEU A 9 5.00 -46.85 -4.05
C LEU A 9 4.71 -45.88 -5.20
N THR A 10 3.47 -45.42 -5.29
CA THR A 10 3.08 -44.40 -6.26
C THR A 10 3.61 -43.06 -5.74
N LEU A 11 4.77 -42.65 -6.27
CA LEU A 11 5.34 -41.32 -6.04
C LEU A 11 4.47 -40.28 -6.78
N ALA A 12 3.52 -39.70 -6.08
CA ALA A 12 2.77 -38.55 -6.59
C ALA A 12 3.74 -37.38 -6.66
N LEU A 13 4.21 -37.08 -7.86
CA LEU A 13 4.90 -35.81 -8.15
C LEU A 13 3.91 -34.67 -7.98
N PHE A 14 3.84 -34.12 -6.78
CA PHE A 14 3.26 -32.80 -6.56
C PHE A 14 4.18 -31.79 -7.26
N SER A 15 3.92 -31.53 -8.53
CA SER A 15 4.45 -30.36 -9.20
C SER A 15 3.80 -29.15 -8.55
N GLY A 16 4.42 -28.64 -7.47
CA GLY A 16 4.06 -27.38 -6.89
C GLY A 16 4.24 -26.31 -7.94
N PHE A 17 3.14 -25.80 -8.49
CA PHE A 17 3.14 -24.52 -9.20
C PHE A 17 3.54 -23.47 -8.15
N ALA A 18 4.83 -23.15 -8.09
CA ALA A 18 5.28 -21.94 -7.43
C ALA A 18 4.67 -20.79 -8.23
N ALA A 19 3.60 -20.19 -7.70
CA ALA A 19 3.11 -18.93 -8.18
C ALA A 19 4.21 -17.90 -7.90
N ASN A 20 5.07 -17.66 -8.88
CA ASN A 20 6.10 -16.63 -8.82
C ASN A 20 5.40 -15.26 -8.92
N ALA A 21 5.11 -14.64 -7.79
CA ALA A 21 4.95 -13.20 -7.73
C ALA A 21 6.28 -12.61 -8.24
N GLN A 22 6.24 -11.89 -9.37
CA GLN A 22 7.44 -11.30 -9.96
C GLN A 22 7.56 -9.86 -9.51
N LYS A 23 8.44 -9.62 -8.52
CA LYS A 23 8.87 -8.25 -8.18
C LYS A 23 9.93 -7.78 -9.18
N ARG A 24 9.71 -6.60 -9.76
CA ARG A 24 10.60 -6.00 -10.74
C ARG A 24 10.85 -4.53 -10.39
N ASN A 25 12.13 -4.13 -10.35
CA ASN A 25 12.46 -2.71 -10.26
C ASN A 25 12.03 -1.99 -11.53
N ILE A 26 11.39 -0.86 -11.36
CA ILE A 26 10.88 0.00 -12.45
C ILE A 26 11.29 1.44 -12.25
N THR A 27 11.06 2.28 -13.25
CA THR A 27 11.17 3.74 -13.16
C THR A 27 9.78 4.36 -12.97
N ILE A 28 9.72 5.63 -12.51
CA ILE A 28 8.45 6.37 -12.41
C ILE A 28 7.68 6.40 -13.74
N LYS A 29 8.39 6.43 -14.86
CA LYS A 29 7.78 6.46 -16.19
C LYS A 29 7.04 5.17 -16.57
N GLU A 30 7.34 4.08 -15.91
CA GLU A 30 6.70 2.77 -16.12
C GLU A 30 5.46 2.58 -15.25
N LEU A 31 5.20 3.49 -14.32
CA LEU A 31 3.97 3.49 -13.52
C LEU A 31 2.74 3.79 -14.38
N PRO A 32 1.54 3.36 -13.96
CA PRO A 32 0.30 3.85 -14.54
C PRO A 32 0.20 5.38 -14.53
N ALA A 33 -0.43 5.95 -15.56
CA ALA A 33 -0.53 7.40 -15.73
C ALA A 33 -1.14 8.13 -14.51
N ALA A 34 -2.11 7.48 -13.83
CA ALA A 34 -2.73 8.05 -12.63
C ALA A 34 -1.71 8.20 -11.48
N ALA A 35 -0.85 7.21 -11.26
CA ALA A 35 0.22 7.27 -10.26
C ALA A 35 1.25 8.34 -10.60
N GLN A 36 1.67 8.45 -11.87
CA GLN A 36 2.58 9.50 -12.31
C GLN A 36 1.99 10.90 -12.08
N THR A 37 0.69 11.08 -12.38
CA THR A 37 -0.03 12.34 -12.14
C THR A 37 -0.09 12.66 -10.65
N PHE A 38 -0.44 11.68 -9.81
CA PHE A 38 -0.46 11.84 -8.37
C PHE A 38 0.89 12.29 -7.81
N LEU A 39 1.97 11.65 -8.22
CA LEU A 39 3.34 12.00 -7.79
C LEU A 39 3.72 13.42 -8.22
N SER A 40 3.45 13.78 -9.47
CA SER A 40 3.79 15.13 -9.99
C SER A 40 3.02 16.25 -9.31
N GLN A 41 1.77 16.00 -8.89
CA GLN A 41 0.93 16.98 -8.22
C GLN A 41 1.27 17.15 -6.74
N ASN A 42 1.57 16.04 -6.04
CA ASN A 42 1.73 16.05 -4.57
C ASN A 42 3.20 16.07 -4.13
N PHE A 43 4.11 15.58 -4.96
CA PHE A 43 5.54 15.44 -4.66
C PHE A 43 6.44 15.94 -5.79
N PRO A 44 6.21 17.15 -6.34
CA PRO A 44 6.87 17.63 -7.58
C PRO A 44 8.39 17.78 -7.46
N LYS A 45 8.91 17.86 -6.22
CA LYS A 45 10.35 18.04 -5.94
C LYS A 45 11.05 16.74 -5.52
N GLN A 46 10.32 15.65 -5.44
CA GLN A 46 10.85 14.36 -5.01
C GLN A 46 11.20 13.47 -6.20
N THR A 47 12.23 12.68 -6.03
CA THR A 47 12.63 11.61 -6.95
C THR A 47 12.33 10.27 -6.29
N ALA A 48 12.20 9.20 -7.08
CA ALA A 48 12.11 7.86 -6.52
C ALA A 48 13.50 7.39 -6.05
N ALA A 49 13.59 6.99 -4.77
CA ALA A 49 14.72 6.24 -4.27
C ALA A 49 14.68 4.80 -4.80
N TYR A 50 13.49 4.21 -4.82
CA TYR A 50 13.20 2.99 -5.56
C TYR A 50 11.72 2.99 -6.03
N ALA A 51 11.44 2.16 -7.03
CA ALA A 51 10.08 1.81 -7.43
C ALA A 51 10.05 0.34 -7.86
N VAL A 52 9.03 -0.38 -7.41
CA VAL A 52 8.86 -1.82 -7.65
C VAL A 52 7.47 -2.09 -8.19
N GLU A 53 7.41 -2.91 -9.23
CA GLU A 53 6.19 -3.55 -9.71
C GLU A 53 6.11 -4.96 -9.12
N ASP A 54 5.02 -5.28 -8.45
CA ASP A 54 4.72 -6.62 -7.95
C ASP A 54 3.56 -7.21 -8.76
N LYS A 55 3.90 -8.14 -9.65
CA LYS A 55 2.91 -8.88 -10.45
C LYS A 55 2.50 -10.15 -9.72
N GLY A 56 1.38 -10.06 -9.01
CA GLY A 56 0.69 -11.22 -8.49
C GLY A 56 -0.11 -11.98 -9.56
N MET A 57 -0.72 -13.08 -9.16
CA MET A 57 -1.60 -13.86 -10.07
C MET A 57 -2.93 -13.15 -10.37
N ILE A 58 -3.39 -12.25 -9.51
CA ILE A 58 -4.71 -11.63 -9.54
C ILE A 58 -4.60 -10.12 -9.74
N SER A 59 -3.61 -9.47 -9.12
CA SER A 59 -3.37 -8.03 -9.18
C SER A 59 -1.93 -7.72 -9.55
N THR A 60 -1.72 -6.50 -10.03
CA THR A 60 -0.41 -5.88 -10.10
C THR A 60 -0.45 -4.69 -9.19
N ASP A 61 0.52 -4.56 -8.30
CA ASP A 61 0.63 -3.48 -7.34
C ASP A 61 1.99 -2.79 -7.52
N TYR A 62 2.09 -1.55 -7.11
CA TYR A 62 3.31 -0.76 -7.25
C TYR A 62 3.68 -0.13 -5.91
N GLU A 63 4.94 -0.24 -5.53
CA GLU A 63 5.50 0.34 -4.31
C GLU A 63 6.58 1.34 -4.68
N ILE A 64 6.55 2.53 -4.11
CA ILE A 64 7.52 3.59 -4.38
C ILE A 64 7.99 4.21 -3.08
N MET A 65 9.31 4.30 -2.91
CA MET A 65 9.93 5.12 -1.88
C MET A 65 10.46 6.40 -2.54
N LEU A 66 10.02 7.54 -2.03
CA LEU A 66 10.51 8.84 -2.48
C LEU A 66 11.80 9.26 -1.73
N SER A 67 12.54 10.20 -2.30
CA SER A 67 13.80 10.70 -1.75
C SER A 67 13.67 11.37 -0.38
N ASN A 68 12.46 11.82 0.01
CA ASN A 68 12.16 12.34 1.33
C ASN A 68 11.70 11.26 2.33
N GLY A 69 11.71 9.98 1.94
CA GLY A 69 11.33 8.85 2.79
C GLY A 69 9.84 8.50 2.78
N VAL A 70 8.99 9.23 2.04
CA VAL A 70 7.58 8.86 1.88
C VAL A 70 7.47 7.62 1.02
N GLU A 71 6.75 6.63 1.51
CA GLU A 71 6.42 5.40 0.80
C GLU A 71 4.97 5.42 0.32
N ILE A 72 4.72 4.98 -0.89
CA ILE A 72 3.38 4.98 -1.49
C ILE A 72 3.14 3.66 -2.19
N GLU A 73 2.02 3.03 -1.87
CA GLU A 73 1.51 1.87 -2.58
C GLU A 73 0.37 2.30 -3.53
N PHE A 74 0.41 1.79 -4.76
CA PHE A 74 -0.62 1.99 -5.77
C PHE A 74 -1.16 0.66 -6.26
N ASP A 75 -2.46 0.63 -6.57
CA ASP A 75 -3.09 -0.49 -7.29
C ASP A 75 -2.62 -0.55 -8.76
N GLY A 76 -3.00 -1.60 -9.47
CA GLY A 76 -2.67 -1.81 -10.89
C GLY A 76 -3.18 -0.72 -11.84
N LYS A 77 -4.09 0.14 -11.39
CA LYS A 77 -4.62 1.29 -12.14
C LYS A 77 -3.89 2.60 -11.81
N GLY A 78 -3.02 2.58 -10.79
CA GLY A 78 -2.30 3.74 -10.30
C GLY A 78 -3.07 4.60 -9.30
N ASN A 79 -4.11 4.07 -8.67
CA ASN A 79 -4.74 4.71 -7.53
C ASN A 79 -3.93 4.35 -6.28
N TRP A 80 -3.61 5.33 -5.44
CA TRP A 80 -2.94 5.04 -4.19
C TRP A 80 -3.82 4.23 -3.23
N GLU A 81 -3.23 3.30 -2.51
CA GLU A 81 -3.87 2.47 -1.49
C GLU A 81 -3.33 2.77 -0.10
N GLU A 82 -2.03 3.04 0.00
CA GLU A 82 -1.36 3.43 1.23
C GLU A 82 -0.35 4.55 0.96
N ILE A 83 -0.23 5.50 1.90
CA ILE A 83 0.80 6.53 1.91
C ILE A 83 1.36 6.60 3.33
N ASP A 84 2.65 6.36 3.48
CA ASP A 84 3.37 6.35 4.75
C ASP A 84 4.50 7.38 4.73
N GLY A 85 4.46 8.30 5.69
CA GLY A 85 5.49 9.33 5.85
C GLY A 85 6.77 8.85 6.53
N ASN A 86 6.80 7.61 7.05
CA ASN A 86 7.95 7.03 7.76
C ASN A 86 8.50 7.99 8.84
N LYS A 87 7.67 8.28 9.84
CA LYS A 87 7.93 9.20 10.94
C LYS A 87 7.94 10.69 10.56
N ASN A 88 7.46 11.04 9.36
CA ASN A 88 7.22 12.40 8.94
C ASN A 88 5.73 12.64 8.67
N ALA A 89 5.27 13.86 8.94
CA ALA A 89 3.89 14.23 8.61
C ALA A 89 3.68 14.26 7.09
N LEU A 90 2.59 13.66 6.64
CA LEU A 90 2.16 13.73 5.26
C LEU A 90 1.65 15.14 4.91
N PRO A 91 1.86 15.62 3.67
CA PRO A 91 1.28 16.87 3.22
C PRO A 91 -0.25 16.75 3.14
N HIS A 92 -0.97 17.81 3.50
CA HIS A 92 -2.44 17.83 3.46
C HIS A 92 -3.01 17.53 2.06
N SER A 93 -2.24 17.82 0.99
CA SER A 93 -2.66 17.58 -0.40
C SER A 93 -2.93 16.12 -0.74
N VAL A 94 -2.34 15.17 0.00
CA VAL A 94 -2.56 13.73 -0.24
C VAL A 94 -3.76 13.18 0.53
N LEU A 95 -4.26 13.93 1.52
CA LEU A 95 -5.37 13.51 2.37
C LEU A 95 -6.73 13.86 1.73
N PRO A 96 -7.75 13.00 1.84
CA PRO A 96 -9.11 13.41 1.58
C PRO A 96 -9.47 14.63 2.43
N LYS A 97 -10.08 15.65 1.81
CA LYS A 97 -10.36 16.93 2.48
C LYS A 97 -11.10 16.78 3.82
N ALA A 98 -12.10 15.91 3.87
CA ALA A 98 -12.88 15.70 5.09
C ALA A 98 -12.03 15.14 6.25
N ILE A 99 -11.02 14.30 5.95
CA ILE A 99 -10.10 13.76 6.94
C ILE A 99 -9.12 14.85 7.41
N ALA A 100 -8.57 15.62 6.48
CA ALA A 100 -7.68 16.73 6.82
C ALA A 100 -8.40 17.75 7.72
N ASP A 101 -9.62 18.16 7.33
CA ASP A 101 -10.44 19.11 8.12
C ASP A 101 -10.76 18.57 9.52
N TYR A 102 -11.06 17.26 9.63
CA TYR A 102 -11.32 16.63 10.92
C TYR A 102 -10.09 16.62 11.82
N ALA A 103 -8.93 16.27 11.27
CA ALA A 103 -7.66 16.26 11.98
C ALA A 103 -7.28 17.66 12.47
N ASP A 104 -7.39 18.68 11.61
CA ASP A 104 -7.09 20.07 11.96
C ASP A 104 -8.00 20.60 13.07
N LYS A 105 -9.25 20.20 13.09
CA LYS A 105 -10.23 20.62 14.08
C LYS A 105 -10.04 19.95 15.43
N ASN A 106 -9.80 18.62 15.45
CA ASN A 106 -9.87 17.81 16.66
C ASN A 106 -8.49 17.44 17.20
N TYR A 107 -7.46 17.45 16.35
CA TYR A 107 -6.08 17.04 16.67
C TYR A 107 -5.07 18.09 16.20
N LYS A 108 -5.37 19.35 16.46
CA LYS A 108 -4.58 20.51 16.03
C LYS A 108 -3.11 20.36 16.45
N GLY A 109 -2.22 20.55 15.48
CA GLY A 109 -0.77 20.46 15.71
C GLY A 109 -0.22 19.03 15.70
N GLN A 110 -1.07 18.02 15.50
CA GLN A 110 -0.62 16.65 15.29
C GLN A 110 -0.57 16.34 13.79
N GLY A 111 0.57 15.85 13.31
CA GLY A 111 0.74 15.41 11.94
C GLY A 111 0.16 14.02 11.71
N ILE A 112 -0.45 13.79 10.55
CA ILE A 112 -0.78 12.46 10.09
C ILE A 112 0.47 11.85 9.45
N GLU A 113 0.91 10.71 9.96
CA GLU A 113 2.05 9.97 9.45
C GLU A 113 1.64 9.05 8.30
N LYS A 114 0.49 8.36 8.44
CA LYS A 114 0.07 7.32 7.51
C LYS A 114 -1.43 7.41 7.22
N ILE A 115 -1.80 7.10 5.98
CA ILE A 115 -3.18 6.89 5.56
C ILE A 115 -3.26 5.64 4.69
N GLU A 116 -4.23 4.79 4.96
CA GLU A 116 -4.51 3.56 4.24
C GLU A 116 -5.96 3.53 3.79
N LYS A 117 -6.21 3.14 2.54
CA LYS A 117 -7.56 2.84 2.04
C LYS A 117 -7.93 1.41 2.41
N GLU A 118 -9.04 1.30 3.11
CA GLU A 118 -9.63 0.01 3.42
C GLU A 118 -10.93 -0.20 2.62
N LYS A 119 -11.43 -1.44 2.63
CA LYS A 119 -12.67 -1.80 1.91
C LYS A 119 -13.85 -0.87 2.22
N TRP A 120 -13.92 -0.33 3.44
CA TRP A 120 -15.06 0.43 3.94
C TRP A 120 -14.74 1.89 4.29
N GLY A 121 -13.54 2.37 3.97
CA GLY A 121 -13.13 3.72 4.28
C GLY A 121 -11.63 3.90 4.40
N TYR A 122 -11.19 4.58 5.44
CA TYR A 122 -9.79 4.92 5.65
C TYR A 122 -9.36 4.63 7.08
N LYS A 123 -8.13 4.19 7.23
CA LYS A 123 -7.39 4.16 8.48
C LYS A 123 -6.31 5.25 8.42
N VAL A 124 -6.18 6.01 9.49
CA VAL A 124 -5.22 7.11 9.60
C VAL A 124 -4.42 6.94 10.88
N GLU A 125 -3.11 7.08 10.80
CA GLU A 125 -2.21 7.06 11.92
C GLU A 125 -1.52 8.42 12.07
N PHE A 126 -1.48 8.93 13.29
CA PHE A 126 -0.77 10.16 13.63
C PHE A 126 0.65 9.88 14.10
N LEU A 127 1.51 10.88 14.10
CA LEU A 127 2.90 10.79 14.55
C LEU A 127 3.07 10.35 16.04
N ASN A 128 2.00 10.38 16.81
CA ASN A 128 1.97 9.91 18.21
C ASN A 128 1.33 8.51 18.35
N ASP A 129 1.29 7.75 17.27
CA ASP A 129 0.74 6.38 17.19
C ASP A 129 -0.78 6.29 17.45
N LEU A 130 -1.51 7.42 17.45
CA LEU A 130 -2.97 7.43 17.53
C LEU A 130 -3.56 7.01 16.18
N GLU A 131 -4.41 5.99 16.18
CA GLU A 131 -5.10 5.50 14.99
C GLU A 131 -6.58 5.90 14.98
N LEU A 132 -7.06 6.38 13.84
CA LEU A 132 -8.46 6.74 13.63
C LEU A 132 -9.00 6.01 12.39
N ARG A 133 -10.30 5.65 12.46
CA ARG A 133 -11.02 5.12 11.31
C ARG A 133 -12.08 6.09 10.82
N PHE A 134 -12.19 6.15 9.49
CA PHE A 134 -13.15 6.98 8.77
C PHE A 134 -13.92 6.13 7.76
N ASP A 135 -15.16 6.50 7.46
CA ASP A 135 -15.90 5.88 6.36
C ASP A 135 -15.37 6.33 4.98
N SER A 136 -15.94 5.81 3.91
CA SER A 136 -15.55 6.13 2.53
C SER A 136 -15.76 7.60 2.14
N ASN A 137 -16.57 8.35 2.89
CA ASN A 137 -16.79 9.79 2.70
C ASN A 137 -15.86 10.65 3.58
N GLY A 138 -14.97 10.01 4.36
CA GLY A 138 -14.07 10.70 5.28
C GLY A 138 -14.73 11.14 6.59
N LYS A 139 -15.88 10.57 6.96
CA LYS A 139 -16.54 10.82 8.25
C LYS A 139 -15.89 9.96 9.32
N PHE A 140 -15.53 10.56 10.44
CA PHE A 140 -14.96 9.85 11.59
C PHE A 140 -15.91 8.77 12.11
N LEU A 141 -15.36 7.60 12.38
CA LEU A 141 -16.08 6.45 12.93
C LEU A 141 -15.66 6.17 14.37
N ARG A 142 -14.37 5.99 14.61
CA ARG A 142 -13.84 5.61 15.93
C ARG A 142 -12.33 5.82 16.02
N ILE A 143 -11.83 5.82 17.26
CA ILE A 143 -10.42 5.56 17.57
C ILE A 143 -10.21 4.04 17.46
N ASP A 144 -9.09 3.63 16.88
CA ASP A 144 -8.69 2.23 16.81
C ASP A 144 -7.56 2.02 17.83
N ASP A 145 -7.78 1.12 18.80
CA ASP A 145 -6.83 0.79 19.90
C ASP A 145 -6.04 -0.47 19.53
#